data_327b9002f4c016979b0435ab68239fd3
#
_entry.id   327b9002f4c016979b0435ab68239fd3
#
_cell.length_a   1.000
_cell.length_b   1.000
_cell.length_c   1.000
_cell.angle_alpha   90.00
_cell.angle_beta   90.00
_cell.angle_gamma   90.00
#
_symmetry.space_group_name_H-M   'P 1'
#
loop_
_entity.id
_entity.type
_entity.pdbx_description
1 polymer ?
#
loop_
_entity_poly.entity_id
_entity_poly.type
_entity_poly.pdbx_seq_one_letter_code
_entity_poly.pdbx_strand_id
1 'polypeptide(L)'
;MKNPTTKNNQLLLICLVLFASLLPNFSHSQNYRTIEAYMDDFAKNELFVKKSLMDYSVSIVESQLHSRTKVTAIRIIEKLENINTILTTTNKGFEGNTLLRDSFIKLNQRTIDCLKNGSLILNDYDYQSTLSLPQIGENLATKESNLIAYYQELKTYELNKRSFAMCYKMHFKNNMSKNILEYNAYQNILFYKMNVMDERLTYVINAKDKKGFSDSMNMIAFTREEIMVKTSEYKSEYKDTSLNDANIEYANFIDGQREKLSDLFNTYVDEYNALQTLKNSKQPETSESITTYNNTVKNYNAKKNLFYAVFNDIQTTKDKMYDTWLTTNSTFLKNNGQFDSLYEKYASND
;
A
#
# COMPACT_ATOMS: atom_id res chain seq x y z
N MET A 1 -29.23 -9.02 12.53
CA MET A 1 -27.94 -8.51 12.01
C MET A 1 -26.83 -9.07 12.90
N LYS A 2 -26.08 -10.07 12.46
CA LYS A 2 -24.94 -10.63 13.20
C LYS A 2 -23.67 -9.98 12.66
N ASN A 3 -22.94 -9.28 13.53
CA ASN A 3 -21.71 -8.58 13.24
C ASN A 3 -20.63 -9.54 12.69
N PRO A 4 -20.09 -9.35 11.49
CA PRO A 4 -19.01 -10.17 10.94
C PRO A 4 -17.62 -9.85 11.51
N THR A 5 -17.50 -8.89 12.43
CA THR A 5 -16.22 -8.35 12.92
C THR A 5 -15.46 -9.25 13.91
N THR A 6 -16.06 -10.32 14.43
CA THR A 6 -15.43 -11.13 15.49
C THR A 6 -14.45 -12.20 14.99
N LYS A 7 -14.61 -12.73 13.78
CA LYS A 7 -13.70 -13.77 13.24
C LYS A 7 -12.36 -13.22 12.76
N ASN A 8 -12.36 -12.04 12.14
CA ASN A 8 -11.12 -11.40 11.68
C ASN A 8 -10.25 -10.92 12.84
N ASN A 9 -10.88 -10.49 13.95
CA ASN A 9 -10.16 -10.09 15.15
C ASN A 9 -9.43 -11.25 15.85
N GLN A 10 -9.94 -12.48 15.76
CA GLN A 10 -9.25 -13.65 16.34
C GLN A 10 -8.03 -14.08 15.54
N LEU A 11 -8.08 -14.03 14.21
CA LEU A 11 -6.91 -14.34 13.37
C LEU A 11 -5.79 -13.29 13.56
N LEU A 12 -6.17 -12.01 13.65
CA LEU A 12 -5.24 -10.90 13.91
C LEU A 12 -4.62 -10.99 15.31
N LEU A 13 -5.41 -11.43 16.31
CA LEU A 13 -4.92 -11.62 17.68
C LEU A 13 -3.93 -12.79 17.78
N ILE A 14 -4.14 -13.86 17.03
CA ILE A 14 -3.22 -15.02 16.96
C ILE A 14 -1.92 -14.62 16.27
N CYS A 15 -1.95 -13.81 15.22
CA CYS A 15 -0.75 -13.24 14.61
C CYS A 15 0.01 -12.32 15.59
N LEU A 16 -0.70 -11.50 16.37
CA LEU A 16 -0.11 -10.59 17.37
C LEU A 16 0.52 -11.33 18.55
N VAL A 17 -0.08 -12.43 19.02
CA VAL A 17 0.46 -13.25 20.13
C VAL A 17 1.67 -14.07 19.68
N LEU A 18 1.67 -14.59 18.44
CA LEU A 18 2.86 -15.21 17.85
C LEU A 18 4.01 -14.20 17.64
N PHE A 19 3.69 -12.92 17.42
CA PHE A 19 4.68 -11.84 17.30
C PHE A 19 5.38 -11.52 18.64
N ALA A 20 4.69 -11.60 19.75
CA ALA A 20 5.25 -11.31 21.07
C ALA A 20 6.25 -12.38 21.55
N SER A 21 6.12 -13.63 21.05
CA SER A 21 7.01 -14.74 21.42
C SER A 21 8.30 -14.81 20.58
N LEU A 22 8.41 -14.02 19.50
CA LEU A 22 9.60 -13.94 18.65
C LEU A 22 10.48 -12.72 19.02
N LEU A 23 10.62 -12.39 20.30
CA LEU A 23 11.59 -11.39 20.71
C LEU A 23 12.98 -11.97 20.55
N PRO A 24 13.79 -11.52 19.58
CA PRO A 24 15.20 -11.91 19.53
C PRO A 24 15.90 -11.25 20.72
N ASN A 25 16.35 -12.07 21.66
CA ASN A 25 17.25 -11.61 22.70
C ASN A 25 18.66 -11.60 22.12
N PHE A 26 19.14 -10.44 21.68
CA PHE A 26 20.59 -10.27 21.59
C PHE A 26 21.15 -10.23 23.00
N SER A 27 21.75 -11.32 23.45
CA SER A 27 22.44 -11.35 24.73
C SER A 27 23.72 -10.52 24.67
N HIS A 28 24.03 -9.83 25.75
CA HIS A 28 25.21 -8.98 25.90
C HIS A 28 26.50 -9.71 25.54
N SER A 29 27.39 -9.06 24.77
CA SER A 29 28.73 -9.52 24.39
C SER A 29 28.74 -10.93 23.80
N GLN A 30 28.28 -11.06 22.57
CA GLN A 30 28.14 -12.34 21.89
C GLN A 30 29.48 -12.78 21.29
N ASN A 31 30.23 -13.59 22.01
CA ASN A 31 31.19 -14.48 21.39
C ASN A 31 30.39 -15.70 20.88
N TYR A 32 29.97 -15.67 19.65
CA TYR A 32 29.36 -16.83 18.99
C TYR A 32 30.40 -17.95 18.93
N ARG A 33 30.05 -19.12 19.44
CA ARG A 33 30.95 -20.28 19.44
C ARG A 33 31.05 -20.94 18.08
N THR A 34 29.96 -20.81 17.27
CA THR A 34 29.86 -21.42 15.93
C THR A 34 29.29 -20.44 14.93
N ILE A 35 29.63 -20.65 13.68
CA ILE A 35 29.13 -19.84 12.56
C ILE A 35 27.60 -19.99 12.40
N GLU A 36 27.05 -21.18 12.65
CA GLU A 36 25.64 -21.48 12.60
C GLU A 36 24.87 -20.61 13.58
N ALA A 37 25.32 -20.55 14.85
CA ALA A 37 24.68 -19.71 15.85
C ALA A 37 24.72 -18.22 15.48
N TYR A 38 25.81 -17.76 14.89
CA TYR A 38 25.92 -16.39 14.38
C TYR A 38 24.92 -16.11 13.26
N MET A 39 24.84 -16.99 12.27
CA MET A 39 23.93 -16.83 11.13
C MET A 39 22.46 -16.99 11.54
N ASP A 40 22.14 -17.85 12.50
CA ASP A 40 20.78 -18.04 13.01
C ASP A 40 20.21 -16.77 13.64
N ASP A 41 21.02 -16.00 14.35
CA ASP A 41 20.59 -14.75 14.94
C ASP A 41 20.21 -13.72 13.86
N PHE A 42 20.98 -13.65 12.78
CA PHE A 42 20.62 -12.79 11.65
C PHE A 42 19.37 -13.31 10.92
N ALA A 43 19.24 -14.60 10.71
CA ALA A 43 18.08 -15.19 10.05
C ALA A 43 16.76 -14.90 10.79
N LYS A 44 16.75 -14.92 12.13
CA LYS A 44 15.58 -14.55 12.95
C LYS A 44 15.21 -13.08 12.76
N ASN A 45 16.19 -12.19 12.76
CA ASN A 45 15.97 -10.76 12.58
C ASN A 45 15.59 -10.42 11.13
N GLU A 46 16.17 -11.10 10.14
CA GLU A 46 15.78 -10.99 8.73
C GLU A 46 14.31 -11.35 8.53
N LEU A 47 13.85 -12.45 9.14
CA LEU A 47 12.45 -12.84 9.10
C LEU A 47 11.54 -11.78 9.71
N PHE A 48 11.96 -11.14 10.80
CA PHE A 48 11.23 -10.03 11.39
C PHE A 48 11.12 -8.84 10.43
N VAL A 49 12.22 -8.44 9.78
CA VAL A 49 12.25 -7.33 8.80
C VAL A 49 11.31 -7.63 7.64
N LYS A 50 11.44 -8.81 7.02
CA LYS A 50 10.61 -9.25 5.89
C LYS A 50 9.12 -9.23 6.22
N LYS A 51 8.73 -9.81 7.36
CA LYS A 51 7.34 -9.80 7.82
C LYS A 51 6.82 -8.40 8.12
N SER A 52 7.63 -7.57 8.76
CA SER A 52 7.24 -6.19 9.10
C SER A 52 6.94 -5.36 7.85
N LEU A 53 7.74 -5.51 6.80
CA LEU A 53 7.49 -4.80 5.56
C LEU A 53 6.28 -5.37 4.79
N MET A 54 6.06 -6.68 4.85
CA MET A 54 4.85 -7.30 4.31
C MET A 54 3.60 -6.74 4.98
N ASP A 55 3.56 -6.73 6.31
CA ASP A 55 2.42 -6.21 7.08
C ASP A 55 2.20 -4.73 6.78
N TYR A 56 3.27 -3.95 6.63
CA TYR A 56 3.21 -2.57 6.20
C TYR A 56 2.63 -2.43 4.79
N SER A 57 3.10 -3.22 3.84
CA SER A 57 2.63 -3.21 2.45
C SER A 57 1.13 -3.54 2.35
N VAL A 58 0.65 -4.52 3.11
CA VAL A 58 -0.78 -4.85 3.20
C VAL A 58 -1.56 -3.69 3.82
N SER A 59 -1.05 -3.08 4.89
CA SER A 59 -1.72 -1.98 5.58
C SER A 59 -1.85 -0.71 4.73
N ILE A 60 -1.02 -0.53 3.71
CA ILE A 60 -1.13 0.57 2.74
C ILE A 60 -2.49 0.50 2.02
N VAL A 61 -2.96 -0.70 1.71
CA VAL A 61 -4.23 -0.91 1.02
C VAL A 61 -5.42 -0.84 1.98
N GLU A 62 -5.25 -1.33 3.21
CA GLU A 62 -6.28 -1.33 4.24
C GLU A 62 -6.42 0.06 4.90
N SER A 63 -6.88 1.06 4.14
CA SER A 63 -6.98 2.47 4.58
C SER A 63 -7.77 2.70 5.87
N GLN A 64 -8.70 1.82 6.21
CA GLN A 64 -9.50 1.87 7.45
C GLN A 64 -8.67 1.68 8.73
N LEU A 65 -7.38 1.37 8.61
CA LEU A 65 -6.47 1.07 9.72
C LEU A 65 -5.39 2.12 9.91
N HIS A 66 -5.56 3.34 9.40
CA HIS A 66 -4.54 4.40 9.44
C HIS A 66 -3.88 4.56 10.82
N SER A 67 -4.67 4.63 11.90
CA SER A 67 -4.14 4.75 13.26
C SER A 67 -3.34 3.51 13.70
N ARG A 68 -3.78 2.30 13.32
CA ARG A 68 -3.05 1.05 13.61
C ARG A 68 -1.77 0.95 12.80
N THR A 69 -1.80 1.31 11.52
CA THR A 69 -0.64 1.34 10.64
C THR A 69 0.44 2.26 11.18
N LYS A 70 0.06 3.45 11.65
CA LYS A 70 0.96 4.40 12.28
C LYS A 70 1.65 3.82 13.52
N VAL A 71 0.87 3.28 14.45
CA VAL A 71 1.42 2.69 15.68
C VAL A 71 2.31 1.50 15.37
N THR A 72 1.92 0.67 14.40
CA THR A 72 2.72 -0.49 13.98
C THR A 72 4.04 -0.06 13.36
N ALA A 73 4.03 0.93 12.45
CA ALA A 73 5.25 1.46 11.83
C ALA A 73 6.22 2.04 12.86
N ILE A 74 5.74 2.83 13.83
CA ILE A 74 6.56 3.39 14.90
C ILE A 74 7.24 2.28 15.71
N ARG A 75 6.49 1.26 16.13
CA ARG A 75 7.05 0.13 16.89
C ARG A 75 8.10 -0.66 16.12
N ILE A 76 7.90 -0.83 14.81
CA ILE A 76 8.88 -1.50 13.93
C ILE A 76 10.15 -0.65 13.86
N ILE A 77 10.01 0.65 13.63
CA ILE A 77 11.14 1.59 13.57
C ILE A 77 11.96 1.54 14.86
N GLU A 78 11.31 1.72 16.02
CA GLU A 78 11.97 1.67 17.33
C GLU A 78 12.73 0.34 17.54
N LYS A 79 12.11 -0.77 17.15
CA LYS A 79 12.76 -2.08 17.26
C LYS A 79 13.99 -2.21 16.34
N LEU A 80 13.90 -1.75 15.10
CA LEU A 80 15.01 -1.79 14.14
C LEU A 80 16.14 -0.85 14.56
N GLU A 81 15.84 0.33 15.08
CA GLU A 81 16.83 1.27 15.64
C GLU A 81 17.57 0.64 16.83
N ASN A 82 16.83 -0.05 17.72
CA ASN A 82 17.44 -0.78 18.83
C ASN A 82 18.33 -1.93 18.36
N ILE A 83 17.88 -2.73 17.38
CA ILE A 83 18.69 -3.80 16.77
C ILE A 83 19.97 -3.21 16.17
N ASN A 84 19.90 -2.13 15.41
CA ASN A 84 21.07 -1.48 14.83
C ASN A 84 22.04 -0.97 15.91
N THR A 85 21.53 -0.40 16.99
CA THR A 85 22.34 0.06 18.11
C THR A 85 23.09 -1.11 18.77
N ILE A 86 22.41 -2.22 19.05
CA ILE A 86 23.03 -3.42 19.62
C ILE A 86 24.09 -3.97 18.67
N LEU A 87 23.76 -4.15 17.39
CA LEU A 87 24.72 -4.67 16.40
C LEU A 87 25.96 -3.80 16.28
N THR A 88 25.80 -2.47 16.28
CA THR A 88 26.92 -1.54 16.16
C THR A 88 27.81 -1.55 17.39
N THR A 89 27.22 -1.63 18.60
CA THR A 89 27.96 -1.49 19.86
C THR A 89 28.54 -2.78 20.37
N THR A 90 27.89 -3.93 20.17
CA THR A 90 28.26 -5.21 20.81
C THR A 90 28.74 -6.28 19.84
N ASN A 91 28.29 -6.25 18.56
CA ASN A 91 28.65 -7.29 17.60
C ASN A 91 29.92 -6.91 16.82
N LYS A 92 31.01 -7.60 17.09
CA LYS A 92 32.29 -7.38 16.40
C LYS A 92 32.47 -8.23 15.13
N GLY A 93 31.42 -8.89 14.68
CA GLY A 93 31.48 -9.87 13.59
C GLY A 93 31.85 -11.26 14.07
N PHE A 94 31.80 -12.23 13.19
CA PHE A 94 32.28 -13.58 13.45
C PHE A 94 33.76 -13.65 13.06
N GLU A 95 34.64 -13.99 13.99
CA GLU A 95 36.10 -13.97 13.80
C GLU A 95 36.62 -12.62 13.21
N GLY A 96 35.99 -11.52 13.55
CA GLY A 96 36.34 -10.19 13.06
C GLY A 96 35.75 -9.82 11.67
N ASN A 97 35.12 -10.76 11.00
CA ASN A 97 34.40 -10.48 9.71
C ASN A 97 33.03 -9.85 9.98
N THR A 98 32.88 -8.60 9.61
CA THR A 98 31.68 -7.79 9.88
C THR A 98 30.72 -7.70 8.69
N LEU A 99 31.02 -8.37 7.57
CA LEU A 99 30.25 -8.24 6.31
C LEU A 99 28.74 -8.46 6.51
N LEU A 100 28.37 -9.54 7.19
CA LEU A 100 26.95 -9.86 7.43
C LEU A 100 26.28 -8.81 8.32
N ARG A 101 26.94 -8.41 9.42
CA ARG A 101 26.47 -7.37 10.33
C ARG A 101 26.22 -6.04 9.61
N ASP A 102 27.24 -5.58 8.89
CA ASP A 102 27.19 -4.26 8.26
C ASP A 102 26.15 -4.21 7.14
N SER A 103 26.00 -5.31 6.39
CA SER A 103 24.94 -5.46 5.39
C SER A 103 23.55 -5.46 6.02
N PHE A 104 23.38 -6.13 7.15
CA PHE A 104 22.09 -6.18 7.84
C PHE A 104 21.72 -4.83 8.46
N ILE A 105 22.67 -4.08 9.01
CA ILE A 105 22.45 -2.71 9.48
C ILE A 105 21.96 -1.81 8.33
N LYS A 106 22.53 -1.94 7.13
CA LYS A 106 22.10 -1.18 5.94
C LYS A 106 20.66 -1.55 5.54
N LEU A 107 20.32 -2.84 5.53
CA LEU A 107 18.95 -3.30 5.25
C LEU A 107 17.96 -2.74 6.28
N ASN A 108 18.29 -2.80 7.56
CA ASN A 108 17.45 -2.21 8.61
C ASN A 108 17.28 -0.72 8.43
N GLN A 109 18.36 0.03 8.12
CA GLN A 109 18.28 1.46 7.88
C GLN A 109 17.38 1.77 6.69
N ARG A 110 17.50 1.02 5.59
CA ARG A 110 16.64 1.18 4.42
C ARG A 110 15.16 0.87 4.75
N THR A 111 14.91 -0.12 5.60
CA THR A 111 13.57 -0.44 6.09
C THR A 111 13.00 0.71 6.94
N ILE A 112 13.80 1.28 7.83
CA ILE A 112 13.44 2.45 8.63
C ILE A 112 13.11 3.64 7.73
N ASP A 113 13.93 3.92 6.71
CA ASP A 113 13.70 5.01 5.76
C ASP A 113 12.41 4.81 4.97
N CYS A 114 12.16 3.59 4.51
CA CYS A 114 10.92 3.24 3.83
C CYS A 114 9.69 3.48 4.72
N LEU A 115 9.77 3.08 5.98
CA LEU A 115 8.70 3.29 6.96
C LEU A 115 8.53 4.76 7.35
N LYS A 116 9.61 5.53 7.53
CA LYS A 116 9.56 6.95 7.89
C LYS A 116 9.06 7.81 6.71
N ASN A 117 9.60 7.63 5.52
CA ASN A 117 9.34 8.48 4.37
C ASN A 117 8.07 8.10 3.61
N GLY A 118 7.64 6.83 3.71
CA GLY A 118 6.40 6.35 3.08
C GLY A 118 5.19 6.38 4.00
N SER A 119 5.37 6.83 5.27
CA SER A 119 4.60 6.19 6.30
C SER A 119 3.25 6.81 6.61
N LEU A 120 3.20 8.00 7.11
CA LEU A 120 2.07 8.30 8.00
C LEU A 120 1.04 9.20 7.34
N ILE A 121 1.52 10.07 6.48
CA ILE A 121 0.70 11.01 5.72
C ILE A 121 0.38 10.41 4.35
N LEU A 122 1.32 9.62 3.77
CA LEU A 122 1.16 9.04 2.43
C LEU A 122 0.17 7.88 2.36
N ASN A 123 -0.27 7.33 3.48
CA ASN A 123 -1.29 6.28 3.54
C ASN A 123 -2.68 6.80 3.92
N ASP A 124 -2.81 8.09 4.19
CA ASP A 124 -4.08 8.72 4.50
C ASP A 124 -4.77 9.15 3.22
N TYR A 125 -5.73 8.35 2.77
CA TYR A 125 -6.51 8.63 1.56
C TYR A 125 -7.25 9.98 1.68
N ASP A 126 -7.83 10.28 2.85
CA ASP A 126 -8.56 11.52 3.06
C ASP A 126 -7.64 12.71 2.87
N TYR A 127 -6.45 12.67 3.48
CA TYR A 127 -5.44 13.71 3.31
C TYR A 127 -4.95 13.78 1.86
N GLN A 128 -4.60 12.64 1.25
CA GLN A 128 -4.12 12.58 -0.14
C GLN A 128 -5.15 13.17 -1.10
N SER A 129 -6.43 12.90 -0.90
CA SER A 129 -7.51 13.39 -1.76
C SER A 129 -7.62 14.93 -1.77
N THR A 130 -7.16 15.61 -0.72
CA THR A 130 -7.19 17.09 -0.63
C THR A 130 -6.04 17.76 -1.38
N LEU A 131 -4.97 17.02 -1.70
CA LEU A 131 -3.78 17.56 -2.35
C LEU A 131 -4.03 17.86 -3.84
N SER A 132 -3.18 18.70 -4.43
CA SER A 132 -3.15 18.87 -5.88
C SER A 132 -2.64 17.60 -6.58
N LEU A 133 -3.06 17.36 -7.82
CA LEU A 133 -2.61 16.20 -8.61
C LEU A 133 -1.07 16.08 -8.72
N PRO A 134 -0.30 17.17 -8.94
CA PRO A 134 1.16 17.07 -8.91
C PRO A 134 1.71 16.58 -7.57
N GLN A 135 1.17 17.07 -6.44
CA GLN A 135 1.59 16.61 -5.10
C GLN A 135 1.24 15.13 -4.86
N ILE A 136 0.07 14.69 -5.30
CA ILE A 136 -0.31 13.27 -5.25
C ILE A 136 0.70 12.45 -6.07
N GLY A 137 1.01 12.86 -7.30
CA GLY A 137 1.97 12.18 -8.17
C GLY A 137 3.36 12.08 -7.54
N GLU A 138 3.86 13.14 -6.94
CA GLU A 138 5.16 13.16 -6.22
C GLU A 138 5.14 12.19 -5.03
N ASN A 139 4.07 12.20 -4.25
CA ASN A 139 3.91 11.30 -3.10
C ASN A 139 3.89 9.82 -3.52
N LEU A 140 3.16 9.50 -4.60
CA LEU A 140 3.10 8.14 -5.15
C LEU A 140 4.45 7.69 -5.70
N ALA A 141 5.15 8.56 -6.45
CA ALA A 141 6.50 8.28 -6.96
C ALA A 141 7.50 8.06 -5.83
N THR A 142 7.44 8.87 -4.77
CA THR A 142 8.28 8.71 -3.58
C THR A 142 8.04 7.37 -2.90
N LYS A 143 6.78 6.97 -2.74
CA LYS A 143 6.42 5.68 -2.16
C LYS A 143 6.95 4.51 -2.99
N GLU A 144 6.78 4.56 -4.30
CA GLU A 144 7.27 3.52 -5.21
C GLU A 144 8.81 3.44 -5.20
N SER A 145 9.51 4.58 -5.27
CA SER A 145 10.97 4.61 -5.26
C SER A 145 11.57 4.08 -3.94
N ASN A 146 10.94 4.37 -2.81
CA ASN A 146 11.35 3.83 -1.51
C ASN A 146 11.18 2.30 -1.46
N LEU A 147 10.11 1.77 -2.03
CA LEU A 147 9.88 0.34 -2.12
C LEU A 147 10.92 -0.34 -3.01
N ILE A 148 11.20 0.22 -4.18
CA ILE A 148 12.24 -0.27 -5.09
C ILE A 148 13.60 -0.29 -4.40
N ALA A 149 13.97 0.80 -3.73
CA ALA A 149 15.24 0.92 -3.03
C ALA A 149 15.38 -0.12 -1.88
N TYR A 150 14.29 -0.40 -1.18
CA TYR A 150 14.28 -1.46 -0.16
C TYR A 150 14.57 -2.84 -0.75
N TYR A 151 13.88 -3.23 -1.84
CA TYR A 151 14.09 -4.56 -2.44
C TYR A 151 15.46 -4.69 -3.12
N GLN A 152 16.02 -3.60 -3.62
CA GLN A 152 17.42 -3.58 -4.09
C GLN A 152 18.41 -3.81 -2.93
N GLU A 153 18.19 -3.18 -1.78
CA GLU A 153 19.05 -3.40 -0.60
C GLU A 153 18.88 -4.82 -0.04
N LEU A 154 17.65 -5.36 -0.05
CA LEU A 154 17.40 -6.75 0.34
C LEU A 154 18.18 -7.73 -0.54
N LYS A 155 18.17 -7.55 -1.86
CA LYS A 155 18.97 -8.37 -2.79
C LYS A 155 20.48 -8.25 -2.51
N THR A 156 20.94 -7.04 -2.22
CA THR A 156 22.35 -6.79 -1.85
C THR A 156 22.71 -7.51 -0.54
N TYR A 157 21.87 -7.43 0.46
CA TYR A 157 22.03 -8.14 1.72
C TYR A 157 22.08 -9.66 1.51
N GLU A 158 21.18 -10.22 0.72
CA GLU A 158 21.15 -11.66 0.41
C GLU A 158 22.43 -12.13 -0.29
N LEU A 159 22.97 -11.34 -1.23
CA LEU A 159 24.25 -11.63 -1.87
C LEU A 159 25.41 -11.59 -0.89
N ASN A 160 25.47 -10.57 -0.01
CA ASN A 160 26.51 -10.45 1.00
C ASN A 160 26.42 -11.57 2.05
N LYS A 161 25.21 -11.99 2.43
CA LYS A 161 24.97 -13.13 3.32
C LYS A 161 25.52 -14.44 2.71
N ARG A 162 25.31 -14.66 1.40
CA ARG A 162 25.86 -15.81 0.69
C ARG A 162 27.38 -15.75 0.60
N SER A 163 27.95 -14.58 0.30
CA SER A 163 29.41 -14.38 0.27
C SER A 163 30.03 -14.61 1.65
N PHE A 164 29.40 -14.12 2.72
CA PHE A 164 29.82 -14.37 4.09
C PHE A 164 29.81 -15.87 4.42
N ALA A 165 28.70 -16.57 4.11
CA ALA A 165 28.57 -18.00 4.34
C ALA A 165 29.67 -18.82 3.62
N MET A 166 29.97 -18.48 2.37
CA MET A 166 31.02 -19.13 1.59
C MET A 166 32.41 -19.00 2.23
N CYS A 167 32.74 -17.88 2.89
CA CYS A 167 34.00 -17.72 3.62
C CYS A 167 34.18 -18.77 4.72
N TYR A 168 33.09 -19.30 5.27
CA TYR A 168 33.08 -20.29 6.33
C TYR A 168 32.63 -21.67 5.86
N LYS A 169 32.73 -21.94 4.55
CA LYS A 169 32.34 -23.22 3.93
C LYS A 169 30.87 -23.61 4.16
N MET A 170 30.03 -22.62 4.44
CA MET A 170 28.58 -22.78 4.54
C MET A 170 27.92 -22.54 3.18
N HIS A 171 26.84 -23.24 2.88
CA HIS A 171 26.06 -23.00 1.68
C HIS A 171 24.56 -23.05 1.97
N PHE A 172 23.78 -22.36 1.17
CA PHE A 172 22.33 -22.38 1.29
C PHE A 172 21.75 -23.55 0.51
N LYS A 173 20.80 -24.26 1.12
CA LYS A 173 20.13 -25.43 0.49
C LYS A 173 19.27 -25.04 -0.69
N ASN A 174 18.79 -23.80 -0.73
CA ASN A 174 17.91 -23.32 -1.78
C ASN A 174 18.63 -22.29 -2.66
N ASN A 175 18.38 -22.33 -3.97
CA ASN A 175 18.72 -21.19 -4.83
C ASN A 175 17.85 -19.98 -4.45
N MET A 176 18.31 -18.76 -4.78
CA MET A 176 17.49 -17.57 -4.60
C MET A 176 16.13 -17.79 -5.29
N SER A 177 15.09 -17.87 -4.49
CA SER A 177 13.72 -18.00 -4.99
C SER A 177 13.19 -16.64 -5.45
N LYS A 178 12.14 -16.66 -6.25
CA LYS A 178 11.37 -15.45 -6.54
C LYS A 178 10.88 -14.85 -5.23
N ASN A 179 10.93 -13.52 -5.12
CA ASN A 179 10.51 -12.84 -3.91
C ASN A 179 9.01 -12.50 -3.99
N ILE A 180 8.18 -13.37 -3.42
CA ILE A 180 6.73 -13.16 -3.37
C ILE A 180 6.36 -11.83 -2.68
N LEU A 181 7.14 -11.41 -1.69
CA LEU A 181 6.87 -10.17 -0.95
C LEU A 181 7.12 -8.95 -1.83
N GLU A 182 8.17 -8.98 -2.66
CA GLU A 182 8.45 -7.94 -3.65
C GLU A 182 7.30 -7.83 -4.66
N TYR A 183 6.90 -8.95 -5.25
CA TYR A 183 5.78 -8.99 -6.18
C TYR A 183 4.48 -8.48 -5.54
N ASN A 184 4.13 -8.98 -4.35
CA ASN A 184 2.94 -8.56 -3.63
C ASN A 184 2.96 -7.06 -3.29
N ALA A 185 4.10 -6.53 -2.86
CA ALA A 185 4.24 -5.12 -2.52
C ALA A 185 4.04 -4.21 -3.76
N TYR A 186 4.53 -4.61 -4.94
CA TYR A 186 4.26 -3.89 -6.19
C TYR A 186 2.79 -3.95 -6.58
N GLN A 187 2.13 -5.09 -6.44
CA GLN A 187 0.70 -5.20 -6.71
C GLN A 187 -0.13 -4.31 -5.77
N ASN A 188 0.23 -4.27 -4.49
CA ASN A 188 -0.41 -3.39 -3.51
C ASN A 188 -0.26 -1.91 -3.87
N ILE A 189 0.91 -1.49 -4.34
CA ILE A 189 1.14 -0.10 -4.76
C ILE A 189 0.29 0.27 -5.99
N LEU A 190 0.17 -0.62 -6.97
CA LEU A 190 -0.66 -0.37 -8.15
C LEU A 190 -2.13 -0.19 -7.77
N PHE A 191 -2.64 -1.05 -6.90
CA PHE A 191 -4.00 -0.91 -6.37
C PHE A 191 -4.18 0.40 -5.60
N TYR A 192 -3.22 0.73 -4.72
CA TYR A 192 -3.22 1.97 -3.95
C TYR A 192 -3.26 3.22 -4.83
N LYS A 193 -2.47 3.27 -5.91
CA LYS A 193 -2.46 4.39 -6.86
C LYS A 193 -3.86 4.67 -7.42
N MET A 194 -4.57 3.63 -7.87
CA MET A 194 -5.91 3.79 -8.41
C MET A 194 -6.90 4.28 -7.35
N ASN A 195 -6.83 3.74 -6.13
CA ASN A 195 -7.68 4.18 -5.02
C ASN A 195 -7.48 5.66 -4.68
N VAL A 196 -6.23 6.14 -4.62
CA VAL A 196 -5.95 7.55 -4.35
C VAL A 196 -6.54 8.46 -5.43
N MET A 197 -6.47 8.06 -6.70
CA MET A 197 -7.07 8.83 -7.79
C MET A 197 -8.59 8.87 -7.71
N ASP A 198 -9.24 7.77 -7.32
CA ASP A 198 -10.69 7.71 -7.14
C ASP A 198 -11.14 8.53 -5.91
N GLU A 199 -10.41 8.49 -4.82
CA GLU A 199 -10.70 9.35 -3.65
C GLU A 199 -10.53 10.85 -4.00
N ARG A 200 -9.53 11.19 -4.80
CA ARG A 200 -9.39 12.56 -5.33
C ARG A 200 -10.59 12.96 -6.18
N LEU A 201 -11.10 12.06 -7.03
CA LEU A 201 -12.32 12.30 -7.81
C LEU A 201 -13.51 12.57 -6.88
N THR A 202 -13.68 11.76 -5.84
CA THR A 202 -14.73 11.94 -4.84
C THR A 202 -14.63 13.31 -4.13
N TYR A 203 -13.42 13.72 -3.77
CA TYR A 203 -13.18 15.03 -3.16
C TYR A 203 -13.63 16.19 -4.07
N VAL A 204 -13.22 16.21 -5.33
CA VAL A 204 -13.58 17.29 -6.27
C VAL A 204 -15.07 17.28 -6.64
N ILE A 205 -15.71 16.10 -6.66
CA ILE A 205 -17.18 15.97 -6.77
C ILE A 205 -17.88 16.70 -5.63
N ASN A 206 -17.45 16.44 -4.39
CA ASN A 206 -18.02 17.08 -3.21
C ASN A 206 -17.79 18.60 -3.21
N ALA A 207 -16.63 19.05 -3.69
CA ALA A 207 -16.31 20.46 -3.87
C ALA A 207 -17.06 21.12 -5.05
N LYS A 208 -17.70 20.34 -5.93
CA LYS A 208 -18.33 20.80 -7.18
C LYS A 208 -17.33 21.50 -8.13
N ASP A 209 -16.08 21.03 -8.09
CA ASP A 209 -15.00 21.57 -8.91
C ASP A 209 -14.95 20.85 -10.27
N LYS A 210 -15.53 21.47 -11.31
CA LYS A 210 -15.55 20.92 -12.68
C LYS A 210 -14.16 20.73 -13.26
N LYS A 211 -13.24 21.67 -13.00
CA LYS A 211 -11.88 21.57 -13.51
C LYS A 211 -11.14 20.43 -12.82
N GLY A 212 -11.17 20.39 -11.48
CA GLY A 212 -10.59 19.30 -10.71
C GLY A 212 -11.16 17.94 -11.06
N PHE A 213 -12.47 17.86 -11.38
CA PHE A 213 -13.11 16.65 -11.87
C PHE A 213 -12.51 16.18 -13.20
N SER A 214 -12.43 17.05 -14.20
CA SER A 214 -11.86 16.72 -15.51
C SER A 214 -10.39 16.29 -15.38
N ASP A 215 -9.61 17.04 -14.61
CA ASP A 215 -8.19 16.74 -14.37
C ASP A 215 -8.03 15.37 -13.67
N SER A 216 -8.87 15.07 -12.65
CA SER A 216 -8.85 13.78 -11.94
C SER A 216 -9.25 12.61 -12.85
N MET A 217 -10.25 12.78 -13.71
CA MET A 217 -10.63 11.77 -14.69
C MET A 217 -9.51 11.45 -15.69
N ASN A 218 -8.75 12.47 -16.11
CA ASN A 218 -7.60 12.26 -16.98
C ASN A 218 -6.45 11.50 -16.24
N MET A 219 -6.24 11.81 -14.97
CA MET A 219 -5.24 11.08 -14.16
C MET A 219 -5.66 9.64 -13.89
N ILE A 220 -6.94 9.35 -13.72
CA ILE A 220 -7.46 7.97 -13.62
C ILE A 220 -7.11 7.19 -14.88
N ALA A 221 -7.35 7.76 -16.08
CA ALA A 221 -6.97 7.11 -17.33
C ALA A 221 -5.47 6.85 -17.44
N PHE A 222 -4.66 7.85 -17.09
CA PHE A 222 -3.21 7.70 -17.08
C PHE A 222 -2.75 6.61 -16.09
N THR A 223 -3.31 6.60 -14.88
CA THR A 223 -3.01 5.58 -13.87
C THR A 223 -3.42 4.18 -14.33
N ARG A 224 -4.55 4.05 -15.02
CA ARG A 224 -4.97 2.78 -15.63
C ARG A 224 -3.96 2.29 -16.65
N GLU A 225 -3.48 3.14 -17.57
CA GLU A 225 -2.45 2.76 -18.54
C GLU A 225 -1.13 2.34 -17.84
N GLU A 226 -0.71 3.06 -16.81
CA GLU A 226 0.45 2.67 -15.98
C GLU A 226 0.27 1.27 -15.38
N ILE A 227 -0.90 1.00 -14.80
CA ILE A 227 -1.23 -0.32 -14.22
C ILE A 227 -1.16 -1.41 -15.29
N MET A 228 -1.71 -1.16 -16.48
CA MET A 228 -1.67 -2.14 -17.59
C MET A 228 -0.22 -2.48 -18.01
N VAL A 229 0.64 -1.49 -18.10
CA VAL A 229 2.07 -1.70 -18.42
C VAL A 229 2.77 -2.49 -17.31
N LYS A 230 2.65 -2.03 -16.07
CA LYS A 230 3.32 -2.64 -14.91
C LYS A 230 2.85 -4.08 -14.65
N THR A 231 1.56 -4.35 -14.73
CA THR A 231 1.03 -5.72 -14.57
C THR A 231 1.49 -6.63 -15.69
N SER A 232 1.65 -6.12 -16.92
CA SER A 232 2.21 -6.88 -18.03
C SER A 232 3.68 -7.26 -17.79
N GLU A 233 4.48 -6.36 -17.22
CA GLU A 233 5.88 -6.61 -16.85
C GLU A 233 6.00 -7.73 -15.79
N TYR A 234 5.09 -7.75 -14.81
CA TYR A 234 5.11 -8.72 -13.69
C TYR A 234 4.38 -10.03 -13.98
N LYS A 235 3.61 -10.14 -15.07
CA LYS A 235 2.75 -11.30 -15.38
C LYS A 235 3.51 -12.62 -15.45
N SER A 236 4.79 -12.59 -15.85
CA SER A 236 5.63 -13.78 -15.96
C SER A 236 6.24 -14.26 -14.64
N GLU A 237 6.13 -13.47 -13.57
CA GLU A 237 6.80 -13.74 -12.30
C GLU A 237 6.19 -14.96 -11.58
N TYR A 238 4.86 -15.09 -11.62
CA TYR A 238 4.14 -16.20 -11.00
C TYR A 238 3.14 -16.80 -11.97
N LYS A 239 2.87 -18.11 -11.81
CA LYS A 239 1.80 -18.80 -12.57
C LYS A 239 0.41 -18.33 -12.14
N ASP A 240 0.26 -17.94 -10.89
CA ASP A 240 -0.95 -17.35 -10.32
C ASP A 240 -1.00 -15.87 -10.71
N THR A 241 -1.87 -15.54 -11.66
CA THR A 241 -2.06 -14.16 -12.17
C THR A 241 -3.17 -13.40 -11.45
N SER A 242 -3.77 -14.00 -10.42
CA SER A 242 -4.98 -13.47 -9.78
C SER A 242 -4.87 -12.03 -9.29
N LEU A 243 -3.70 -11.62 -8.77
CA LEU A 243 -3.48 -10.22 -8.34
C LEU A 243 -3.36 -9.25 -9.52
N ASN A 244 -2.66 -9.66 -10.60
CA ASN A 244 -2.60 -8.86 -11.82
C ASN A 244 -3.98 -8.65 -12.41
N ASP A 245 -4.75 -9.73 -12.52
CA ASP A 245 -6.07 -9.72 -13.11
C ASP A 245 -7.02 -8.85 -12.27
N ALA A 246 -6.97 -8.93 -10.95
CA ALA A 246 -7.76 -8.10 -10.04
C ALA A 246 -7.38 -6.61 -10.13
N ASN A 247 -6.10 -6.26 -10.27
CA ASN A 247 -5.66 -4.87 -10.48
C ASN A 247 -6.16 -4.32 -11.81
N ILE A 248 -6.08 -5.11 -12.88
CA ILE A 248 -6.55 -4.73 -14.21
C ILE A 248 -8.07 -4.53 -14.21
N GLU A 249 -8.81 -5.46 -13.61
CA GLU A 249 -10.27 -5.39 -13.52
C GLU A 249 -10.71 -4.15 -12.76
N TYR A 250 -10.10 -3.89 -11.60
CA TYR A 250 -10.39 -2.70 -10.80
C TYR A 250 -10.10 -1.40 -11.54
N ALA A 251 -8.92 -1.29 -12.16
CA ALA A 251 -8.52 -0.11 -12.91
C ALA A 251 -9.43 0.14 -14.13
N ASN A 252 -9.79 -0.91 -14.87
CA ASN A 252 -10.74 -0.81 -15.99
C ASN A 252 -12.13 -0.39 -15.54
N PHE A 253 -12.60 -0.88 -14.38
CA PHE A 253 -13.89 -0.48 -13.84
C PHE A 253 -13.89 1.02 -13.51
N ILE A 254 -12.90 1.50 -12.76
CA ILE A 254 -12.83 2.92 -12.36
C ILE A 254 -12.73 3.84 -13.59
N ASP A 255 -11.88 3.51 -14.56
CA ASP A 255 -11.72 4.30 -15.79
C ASP A 255 -12.98 4.25 -16.67
N GLY A 256 -13.64 3.09 -16.77
CA GLY A 256 -14.81 2.86 -17.62
C GLY A 256 -16.05 3.65 -17.22
N GLN A 257 -16.09 4.30 -16.04
CA GLN A 257 -17.20 5.16 -15.63
C GLN A 257 -17.08 6.62 -16.09
N ARG A 258 -16.01 6.98 -16.79
CA ARG A 258 -15.66 8.38 -17.13
C ARG A 258 -16.76 9.11 -17.90
N GLU A 259 -17.18 8.58 -19.02
CA GLU A 259 -18.19 9.23 -19.87
C GLU A 259 -19.51 9.40 -19.12
N LYS A 260 -19.96 8.32 -18.47
CA LYS A 260 -21.21 8.28 -17.73
C LYS A 260 -21.28 9.31 -16.60
N LEU A 261 -20.16 9.49 -15.85
CA LEU A 261 -20.10 10.47 -14.77
C LEU A 261 -19.92 11.90 -15.27
N SER A 262 -19.13 12.11 -16.33
CA SER A 262 -18.75 13.44 -16.80
C SER A 262 -19.94 14.31 -17.17
N ASP A 263 -20.85 13.81 -18.01
CA ASP A 263 -22.02 14.55 -18.44
C ASP A 263 -23.02 14.82 -17.30
N LEU A 264 -23.20 13.81 -16.43
CA LEU A 264 -24.10 13.94 -15.29
C LEU A 264 -23.56 14.95 -14.27
N PHE A 265 -22.26 14.90 -13.98
CA PHE A 265 -21.61 15.82 -13.03
C PHE A 265 -21.65 17.26 -13.56
N ASN A 266 -21.26 17.48 -14.81
CA ASN A 266 -21.26 18.79 -15.41
C ASN A 266 -22.65 19.42 -15.39
N THR A 267 -23.68 18.66 -15.78
CA THR A 267 -25.07 19.14 -15.77
C THR A 267 -25.55 19.44 -14.35
N TYR A 268 -25.22 18.58 -13.37
CA TYR A 268 -25.56 18.80 -11.97
C TYR A 268 -24.92 20.09 -11.42
N VAL A 269 -23.63 20.34 -11.70
CA VAL A 269 -22.91 21.52 -11.22
C VAL A 269 -23.41 22.79 -11.91
N ASP A 270 -23.83 22.74 -13.21
CA ASP A 270 -24.43 23.87 -13.89
C ASP A 270 -25.76 24.31 -13.25
N GLU A 271 -26.65 23.37 -12.94
CA GLU A 271 -27.89 23.66 -12.23
C GLU A 271 -27.66 24.17 -10.80
N TYR A 272 -26.60 23.64 -10.11
CA TYR A 272 -26.19 24.18 -8.82
C TYR A 272 -25.76 25.63 -8.93
N ASN A 273 -24.96 26.01 -9.91
CA ASN A 273 -24.47 27.37 -10.11
C ASN A 273 -25.62 28.31 -10.51
N ALA A 274 -26.52 27.87 -11.37
CA ALA A 274 -27.73 28.62 -11.71
C ALA A 274 -28.59 28.94 -10.48
N LEU A 275 -28.78 27.93 -9.60
CA LEU A 275 -29.51 28.13 -8.35
C LEU A 275 -28.77 29.08 -7.39
N GLN A 276 -27.44 28.98 -7.27
CA GLN A 276 -26.67 29.93 -6.43
C GLN A 276 -26.74 31.37 -6.97
N THR A 277 -26.70 31.53 -8.30
CA THR A 277 -26.86 32.85 -8.96
C THR A 277 -28.20 33.48 -8.61
N LEU A 278 -29.29 32.71 -8.70
CA LEU A 278 -30.63 33.19 -8.35
C LEU A 278 -30.76 33.52 -6.86
N LYS A 279 -30.19 32.69 -5.97
CA LYS A 279 -30.20 32.96 -4.51
C LYS A 279 -29.47 34.25 -4.14
N ASN A 280 -28.41 34.56 -4.88
CA ASN A 280 -27.57 35.74 -4.61
C ASN A 280 -28.09 36.99 -5.35
N SER A 281 -29.00 36.83 -6.33
CA SER A 281 -29.64 37.95 -7.01
C SER A 281 -30.70 38.57 -6.08
N LYS A 282 -30.58 39.90 -5.83
CA LYS A 282 -31.58 40.67 -5.09
C LYS A 282 -32.79 41.02 -6.03
N GLN A 283 -33.38 40.01 -6.66
CA GLN A 283 -34.56 40.28 -7.52
C GLN A 283 -35.79 40.58 -6.66
N PRO A 284 -36.65 41.49 -7.11
CA PRO A 284 -37.92 41.73 -6.43
C PRO A 284 -38.80 40.48 -6.46
N GLU A 285 -39.55 40.24 -5.40
CA GLU A 285 -40.48 39.12 -5.29
C GLU A 285 -41.71 39.33 -6.19
N THR A 286 -41.59 38.98 -7.45
CA THR A 286 -42.66 38.92 -8.41
C THR A 286 -43.13 37.49 -8.62
N SER A 287 -44.33 37.28 -9.08
CA SER A 287 -44.85 35.94 -9.43
C SER A 287 -43.96 35.23 -10.46
N GLU A 288 -43.33 35.97 -11.37
CA GLU A 288 -42.39 35.44 -12.36
C GLU A 288 -41.07 35.02 -11.73
N SER A 289 -40.50 35.84 -10.83
CA SER A 289 -39.24 35.49 -10.13
C SER A 289 -39.41 34.27 -9.22
N ILE A 290 -40.53 34.14 -8.54
CA ILE A 290 -40.87 32.96 -7.72
C ILE A 290 -40.99 31.72 -8.61
N THR A 291 -41.67 31.81 -9.76
CA THR A 291 -41.82 30.69 -10.70
C THR A 291 -40.46 30.25 -11.25
N THR A 292 -39.60 31.18 -11.65
CA THR A 292 -38.25 30.93 -12.12
C THR A 292 -37.42 30.23 -11.07
N TYR A 293 -37.43 30.73 -9.84
CA TYR A 293 -36.72 30.12 -8.70
C TYR A 293 -37.18 28.68 -8.46
N ASN A 294 -38.51 28.44 -8.39
CA ASN A 294 -39.07 27.12 -8.17
C ASN A 294 -38.68 26.11 -9.28
N ASN A 295 -38.69 26.56 -10.55
CA ASN A 295 -38.25 25.74 -11.67
C ASN A 295 -36.77 25.40 -11.59
N THR A 296 -35.92 26.36 -11.23
CA THR A 296 -34.48 26.13 -11.06
C THR A 296 -34.21 25.15 -9.90
N VAL A 297 -34.90 25.27 -8.75
CA VAL A 297 -34.84 24.32 -7.65
C VAL A 297 -35.24 22.91 -8.09
N LYS A 298 -36.32 22.80 -8.87
CA LYS A 298 -36.79 21.52 -9.41
C LYS A 298 -35.75 20.88 -10.33
N ASN A 299 -35.18 21.66 -11.25
CA ASN A 299 -34.14 21.19 -12.17
C ASN A 299 -32.89 20.74 -11.41
N TYR A 300 -32.39 21.58 -10.52
CA TYR A 300 -31.25 21.23 -9.66
C TYR A 300 -31.46 19.90 -8.90
N ASN A 301 -32.62 19.74 -8.25
CA ASN A 301 -32.91 18.51 -7.52
C ASN A 301 -32.97 17.29 -8.43
N ALA A 302 -33.57 17.42 -9.63
CA ALA A 302 -33.63 16.34 -10.60
C ALA A 302 -32.24 15.92 -11.08
N LYS A 303 -31.38 16.88 -11.45
CA LYS A 303 -30.01 16.60 -11.91
C LYS A 303 -29.11 16.06 -10.79
N LYS A 304 -29.22 16.63 -9.59
CA LYS A 304 -28.54 16.13 -8.38
C LYS A 304 -28.91 14.66 -8.12
N ASN A 305 -30.20 14.36 -8.09
CA ASN A 305 -30.67 13.00 -7.79
C ASN A 305 -30.19 11.98 -8.85
N LEU A 306 -30.22 12.38 -10.13
CA LEU A 306 -29.74 11.53 -11.22
C LEU A 306 -28.24 11.27 -11.10
N PHE A 307 -27.44 12.30 -10.86
CA PHE A 307 -26.00 12.16 -10.66
C PHE A 307 -25.68 11.25 -9.48
N TYR A 308 -26.25 11.53 -8.29
CA TYR A 308 -25.94 10.74 -7.10
C TYR A 308 -26.47 9.31 -7.14
N ALA A 309 -27.56 9.03 -7.85
CA ALA A 309 -28.03 7.67 -8.07
C ALA A 309 -26.96 6.84 -8.81
N VAL A 310 -26.39 7.38 -9.89
CA VAL A 310 -25.33 6.72 -10.66
C VAL A 310 -24.03 6.66 -9.88
N PHE A 311 -23.63 7.74 -9.22
CA PHE A 311 -22.42 7.80 -8.44
C PHE A 311 -22.44 6.79 -7.28
N ASN A 312 -23.53 6.71 -6.53
CA ASN A 312 -23.66 5.75 -5.42
C ASN A 312 -23.66 4.28 -5.89
N ASP A 313 -24.25 3.99 -7.05
CA ASP A 313 -24.20 2.65 -7.66
C ASP A 313 -22.76 2.26 -8.01
N ILE A 314 -22.00 3.20 -8.57
CA ILE A 314 -20.56 3.01 -8.85
C ILE A 314 -19.78 2.79 -7.55
N GLN A 315 -20.00 3.61 -6.51
CA GLN A 315 -19.34 3.43 -5.22
C GLN A 315 -19.65 2.06 -4.59
N THR A 316 -20.91 1.62 -4.65
CA THR A 316 -21.30 0.29 -4.16
C THR A 316 -20.61 -0.84 -4.90
N THR A 317 -20.41 -0.71 -6.20
CA THR A 317 -19.68 -1.70 -7.01
C THR A 317 -18.19 -1.66 -6.70
N LYS A 318 -17.63 -0.45 -6.58
CA LYS A 318 -16.23 -0.24 -6.17
C LYS A 318 -15.92 -0.92 -4.84
N ASP A 319 -16.77 -0.75 -3.82
CA ASP A 319 -16.59 -1.35 -2.50
C ASP A 319 -16.53 -2.88 -2.58
N LYS A 320 -17.41 -3.50 -3.39
CA LYS A 320 -17.37 -4.95 -3.63
C LYS A 320 -16.08 -5.40 -4.31
N MET A 321 -15.60 -4.64 -5.30
CA MET A 321 -14.35 -4.94 -5.99
C MET A 321 -13.15 -4.77 -5.07
N TYR A 322 -13.16 -3.78 -4.19
CA TYR A 322 -12.16 -3.59 -3.16
C TYR A 322 -12.09 -4.80 -2.21
N ASP A 323 -13.23 -5.25 -1.68
CA ASP A 323 -13.31 -6.44 -0.83
C ASP A 323 -12.85 -7.72 -1.57
N THR A 324 -13.19 -7.82 -2.85
CA THR A 324 -12.71 -8.92 -3.71
C THR A 324 -11.21 -8.87 -3.86
N TRP A 325 -10.63 -7.70 -4.09
CA TRP A 325 -9.18 -7.54 -4.20
C TRP A 325 -8.46 -7.93 -2.91
N LEU A 326 -8.95 -7.49 -1.72
CA LEU A 326 -8.39 -7.88 -0.42
C LEU A 326 -8.42 -9.41 -0.22
N THR A 327 -9.52 -10.05 -0.61
CA THR A 327 -9.66 -11.50 -0.54
C THR A 327 -8.68 -12.20 -1.48
N THR A 328 -8.55 -11.70 -2.71
CA THR A 328 -7.61 -12.21 -3.72
C THR A 328 -6.17 -12.07 -3.24
N ASN A 329 -5.80 -10.91 -2.68
CA ASN A 329 -4.47 -10.66 -2.13
C ASN A 329 -4.12 -11.65 -1.00
N SER A 330 -5.04 -11.84 -0.05
CA SER A 330 -4.87 -12.79 1.04
C SER A 330 -4.73 -14.24 0.54
N THR A 331 -5.56 -14.63 -0.44
CA THR A 331 -5.54 -15.96 -1.05
C THR A 331 -4.25 -16.20 -1.82
N PHE A 332 -3.80 -15.20 -2.62
CA PHE A 332 -2.53 -15.24 -3.34
C PHE A 332 -1.35 -15.49 -2.39
N LEU A 333 -1.24 -14.70 -1.32
CA LEU A 333 -0.18 -14.88 -0.32
C LEU A 333 -0.22 -16.26 0.35
N LYS A 334 -1.41 -16.76 0.67
CA LYS A 334 -1.57 -18.09 1.26
C LYS A 334 -1.14 -19.20 0.31
N ASN A 335 -1.50 -19.12 -0.96
CA ASN A 335 -1.25 -20.17 -1.94
C ASN A 335 0.22 -20.17 -2.41
N ASN A 336 0.84 -19.01 -2.53
CA ASN A 336 2.19 -18.86 -3.08
C ASN A 336 3.27 -18.68 -2.02
N GLY A 337 2.92 -18.21 -0.81
CA GLY A 337 3.88 -17.94 0.27
C GLY A 337 4.58 -19.18 0.83
N GLN A 338 4.01 -20.36 0.63
CA GLN A 338 4.65 -21.63 1.02
C GLN A 338 5.85 -22.01 0.14
N PHE A 339 5.95 -21.47 -1.08
CA PHE A 339 7.05 -21.73 -2.02
C PHE A 339 8.19 -20.73 -1.85
N ASP A 340 7.94 -19.62 -1.15
CA ASP A 340 8.95 -18.64 -0.82
C ASP A 340 9.48 -18.95 0.58
N SER A 341 10.70 -19.46 0.67
CA SER A 341 11.33 -19.64 1.96
C SER A 341 11.67 -18.27 2.53
N LEU A 342 10.73 -17.68 3.29
CA LEU A 342 11.01 -16.49 4.12
C LEU A 342 12.23 -16.72 5.02
N TYR A 343 12.58 -17.98 5.22
CA TYR A 343 13.71 -18.44 6.02
C TYR A 343 14.61 -19.35 5.18
N GLU A 344 15.76 -18.86 4.75
CA GLU A 344 16.74 -19.66 4.03
C GLU A 344 17.46 -20.62 4.99
N LYS A 345 17.48 -21.91 4.64
CA LYS A 345 18.22 -22.93 5.36
C LYS A 345 19.63 -23.05 4.76
N TYR A 346 20.62 -23.12 5.61
CA TYR A 346 22.00 -23.40 5.24
C TYR A 346 22.47 -24.73 5.81
N ALA A 347 23.58 -25.26 5.29
CA ALA A 347 24.25 -26.46 5.76
C ALA A 347 25.76 -26.25 5.69
N SER A 348 26.50 -26.86 6.64
CA SER A 348 27.95 -26.99 6.54
C SER A 348 28.32 -28.00 5.46
N ASN A 349 29.45 -27.78 4.79
CA ASN A 349 30.11 -28.78 3.97
C ASN A 349 30.94 -29.66 4.93
N ASP A 350 30.33 -30.70 5.47
CA ASP A 350 31.09 -31.79 6.14
C ASP A 350 31.74 -32.70 5.08
#